data_5da93d8ad7775886bb3654765ba89a2e
#
_entry.id   5da93d8ad7775886bb3654765ba89a2e
#
_cell.length_a   1.000
_cell.length_b   1.000
_cell.length_c   1.000
_cell.angle_alpha   90.00
_cell.angle_beta   90.00
_cell.angle_gamma   90.00
#
_symmetry.space_group_name_H-M   'P 1'
#
loop_
_entity.id
_entity.type
_entity.pdbx_description
1 polymer ?
#
loop_
_entity_poly.entity_id
_entity_poly.type
_entity_poly.pdbx_seq_one_letter_code
_entity_poly.pdbx_strand_id
1 'polypeptide(L)'
;MITLNSKEELTTEVIKRIVEDHFGKELPRLQKLERYYKNDNDIHRRVMSDITKPNNKTANPYASYITDTLVGYFMGEPVSYNAEDKNLLQEINMIFSYNDEADENAELAKDASIFGVAFEELYFSEDDKMIRFKRLDPKEIIPIYDKTIEENLIAVIRYYEDYDFVKDKKSYIIEVIDDVEITRYRTTDTFSSFTLLENYPHYFGMVPVAIYENNED
;
A
#
# COMPACT_ATOMS: atom_id res chain seq x y z
N MET A 1 2.58 -9.32 -10.98
CA MET A 1 3.83 -8.54 -10.96
C MET A 1 3.96 -7.70 -12.23
N ILE A 2 4.36 -6.43 -12.14
CA ILE A 2 4.60 -5.55 -13.28
C ILE A 2 6.10 -5.38 -13.43
N THR A 3 6.62 -5.63 -14.65
CA THR A 3 8.05 -5.56 -14.92
C THR A 3 8.35 -4.66 -16.11
N LEU A 4 9.38 -3.82 -15.99
CA LEU A 4 9.91 -2.96 -17.05
C LEU A 4 11.43 -3.23 -17.23
N ASN A 5 12.02 -2.79 -18.35
CA ASN A 5 13.48 -2.95 -18.49
C ASN A 5 14.24 -1.91 -17.66
N SER A 6 13.65 -0.72 -17.46
CA SER A 6 14.20 0.35 -16.64
C SER A 6 13.13 1.36 -16.25
N LYS A 7 13.43 2.25 -15.29
CA LYS A 7 12.52 3.30 -14.84
C LYS A 7 12.23 4.36 -15.91
N GLU A 8 13.10 4.56 -16.88
CA GLU A 8 12.91 5.50 -18.00
C GLU A 8 11.75 5.10 -18.92
N GLU A 9 11.31 3.84 -18.86
CA GLU A 9 10.08 3.39 -19.55
C GLU A 9 8.79 3.89 -18.89
N LEU A 10 8.83 4.46 -17.67
CA LEU A 10 7.68 5.02 -16.94
C LEU A 10 7.22 6.35 -17.50
N THR A 11 6.87 6.38 -18.77
CA THR A 11 6.20 7.54 -19.37
C THR A 11 4.77 7.67 -18.84
N THR A 12 4.17 8.85 -18.96
CA THR A 12 2.77 9.09 -18.54
C THR A 12 1.77 8.15 -19.20
N GLU A 13 2.05 7.71 -20.43
CA GLU A 13 1.21 6.70 -21.13
C GLU A 13 1.34 5.32 -20.51
N VAL A 14 2.55 4.92 -20.12
CA VAL A 14 2.81 3.63 -19.45
C VAL A 14 2.21 3.65 -18.04
N ILE A 15 2.43 4.71 -17.29
CA ILE A 15 1.82 4.93 -15.96
C ILE A 15 0.30 4.81 -16.05
N LYS A 16 -0.32 5.47 -17.03
CA LYS A 16 -1.76 5.38 -17.27
C LYS A 16 -2.23 3.93 -17.44
N ARG A 17 -1.58 3.16 -18.32
CA ARG A 17 -1.94 1.76 -18.58
C ARG A 17 -1.81 0.90 -17.33
N ILE A 18 -0.75 1.10 -16.56
CA ILE A 18 -0.49 0.37 -15.31
C ILE A 18 -1.59 0.67 -14.29
N VAL A 19 -1.93 1.95 -14.10
CA VAL A 19 -2.98 2.35 -13.15
C VAL A 19 -4.36 1.87 -13.60
N GLU A 20 -4.68 1.98 -14.89
CA GLU A 20 -5.95 1.46 -15.44
C GLU A 20 -6.08 -0.06 -15.27
N ASP A 21 -5.01 -0.82 -15.49
CA ASP A 21 -5.01 -2.28 -15.30
C ASP A 21 -5.20 -2.65 -13.83
N HIS A 22 -4.47 -2.00 -12.92
CA HIS A 22 -4.62 -2.19 -11.47
C HIS A 22 -6.04 -1.81 -11.01
N PHE A 23 -6.53 -0.64 -11.43
CA PHE A 23 -7.86 -0.16 -11.08
C PHE A 23 -8.98 -1.11 -11.56
N GLY A 24 -8.79 -1.72 -12.73
CA GLY A 24 -9.77 -2.64 -13.32
C GLY A 24 -9.70 -4.08 -12.79
N LYS A 25 -8.55 -4.54 -12.33
CA LYS A 25 -8.33 -5.95 -11.98
C LYS A 25 -7.98 -6.16 -10.50
N GLU A 26 -6.89 -5.51 -10.04
CA GLU A 26 -6.38 -5.74 -8.68
C GLU A 26 -7.19 -5.01 -7.62
N LEU A 27 -7.54 -3.76 -7.84
CA LEU A 27 -8.32 -2.98 -6.88
C LEU A 27 -9.65 -3.67 -6.48
N PRO A 28 -10.46 -4.22 -7.41
CA PRO A 28 -11.67 -4.97 -7.04
C PRO A 28 -11.37 -6.22 -6.20
N ARG A 29 -10.24 -6.91 -6.45
CA ARG A 29 -9.79 -8.06 -5.67
C ARG A 29 -9.44 -7.64 -4.24
N LEU A 30 -8.63 -6.60 -4.08
CA LEU A 30 -8.21 -6.08 -2.78
C LEU A 30 -9.42 -5.54 -1.98
N GLN A 31 -10.33 -4.81 -2.63
CA GLN A 31 -11.57 -4.35 -2.02
C GLN A 31 -12.46 -5.51 -1.56
N LYS A 32 -12.47 -6.62 -2.29
CA LYS A 32 -13.19 -7.82 -1.87
C LYS A 32 -12.58 -8.44 -0.62
N LEU A 33 -11.25 -8.54 -0.53
CA LEU A 33 -10.54 -9.05 0.66
C LEU A 33 -10.86 -8.18 1.88
N GLU A 34 -10.77 -6.86 1.75
CA GLU A 34 -11.12 -5.92 2.81
C GLU A 34 -12.58 -6.08 3.27
N ARG A 35 -13.53 -6.21 2.35
CA ARG A 35 -14.94 -6.45 2.66
C ARG A 35 -15.14 -7.73 3.49
N TYR A 36 -14.45 -8.81 3.11
CA TYR A 36 -14.51 -10.06 3.86
C TYR A 36 -13.95 -9.92 5.26
N TYR A 37 -12.85 -9.19 5.43
CA TYR A 37 -12.33 -8.84 6.75
C TYR A 37 -13.36 -8.04 7.57
N LYS A 38 -14.04 -7.08 6.96
CA LYS A 38 -15.13 -6.29 7.57
C LYS A 38 -16.46 -7.06 7.73
N ASN A 39 -16.46 -8.37 7.53
CA ASN A 39 -17.64 -9.25 7.55
C ASN A 39 -18.73 -8.86 6.52
N ASP A 40 -18.39 -8.08 5.49
CA ASP A 40 -19.28 -7.78 4.37
C ASP A 40 -19.12 -8.82 3.26
N ASN A 41 -19.58 -10.04 3.54
CA ASN A 41 -19.46 -11.21 2.67
C ASN A 41 -20.47 -11.15 1.51
N ASP A 42 -20.14 -11.84 0.40
CA ASP A 42 -20.98 -11.89 -0.79
C ASP A 42 -22.37 -12.52 -0.53
N ILE A 43 -22.50 -13.31 0.54
CA ILE A 43 -23.79 -13.88 0.96
C ILE A 43 -24.84 -12.80 1.25
N HIS A 44 -24.44 -11.61 1.71
CA HIS A 44 -25.37 -10.50 1.98
C HIS A 44 -25.99 -9.95 0.69
N ARG A 45 -25.30 -10.12 -0.45
CA ARG A 45 -25.74 -9.66 -1.77
C ARG A 45 -26.46 -10.73 -2.59
N ARG A 46 -26.58 -11.97 -2.04
CA ARG A 46 -27.24 -13.06 -2.71
C ARG A 46 -28.71 -12.70 -3.03
N VAL A 47 -29.11 -12.81 -4.28
CA VAL A 47 -30.49 -12.69 -4.75
C VAL A 47 -30.99 -14.08 -5.10
N MET A 48 -32.17 -14.46 -4.59
CA MET A 48 -32.81 -15.71 -4.92
C MET A 48 -33.77 -15.49 -6.09
N SER A 49 -33.70 -16.37 -7.07
CA SER A 49 -34.66 -16.38 -8.20
C SER A 49 -36.08 -16.79 -7.77
N ASP A 50 -36.20 -17.58 -6.71
CA ASP A 50 -37.45 -18.03 -6.12
C ASP A 50 -37.65 -17.37 -4.74
N ILE A 51 -38.56 -16.40 -4.69
CA ILE A 51 -38.87 -15.61 -3.50
C ILE A 51 -39.53 -16.45 -2.38
N THR A 52 -40.10 -17.61 -2.71
CA THR A 52 -40.77 -18.49 -1.74
C THR A 52 -39.78 -19.30 -0.92
N LYS A 53 -38.52 -19.41 -1.34
CA LYS A 53 -37.47 -20.13 -0.63
C LYS A 53 -36.84 -19.29 0.45
N PRO A 54 -36.44 -19.89 1.59
CA PRO A 54 -35.71 -19.20 2.64
C PRO A 54 -34.40 -18.61 2.11
N ASN A 55 -34.17 -17.32 2.34
CA ASN A 55 -32.97 -16.61 1.96
C ASN A 55 -32.18 -16.16 3.20
N ASN A 56 -31.61 -17.12 3.92
CA ASN A 56 -30.79 -16.85 5.10
C ASN A 56 -29.44 -16.27 4.65
N LYS A 57 -29.18 -15.01 5.05
CA LYS A 57 -27.94 -14.27 4.73
C LYS A 57 -27.07 -14.14 5.98
N THR A 58 -26.69 -15.27 6.56
CA THR A 58 -25.84 -15.28 7.75
C THR A 58 -24.36 -15.34 7.33
N ALA A 59 -23.58 -14.40 7.83
CA ALA A 59 -22.14 -14.43 7.71
C ALA A 59 -21.50 -14.48 9.11
N ASN A 60 -20.37 -15.19 9.20
CA ASN A 60 -19.55 -15.23 10.40
C ASN A 60 -18.24 -14.47 10.15
N PRO A 61 -17.73 -13.70 11.11
CA PRO A 61 -16.54 -12.87 10.94
C PRO A 61 -15.23 -13.69 11.05
N TYR A 62 -15.15 -14.82 10.35
CA TYR A 62 -13.97 -15.68 10.41
C TYR A 62 -12.72 -15.00 9.87
N ALA A 63 -12.83 -14.18 8.84
CA ALA A 63 -11.68 -13.49 8.28
C ALA A 63 -11.04 -12.53 9.30
N SER A 64 -11.84 -11.67 9.95
CA SER A 64 -11.33 -10.79 11.01
C SER A 64 -10.84 -11.60 12.22
N TYR A 65 -11.59 -12.63 12.64
CA TYR A 65 -11.19 -13.46 13.77
C TYR A 65 -9.80 -14.12 13.56
N ILE A 66 -9.56 -14.68 12.36
CA ILE A 66 -8.27 -15.30 12.03
C ILE A 66 -7.17 -14.24 11.96
N THR A 67 -7.39 -13.15 11.22
CA THR A 67 -6.41 -12.06 11.09
C THR A 67 -6.05 -11.45 12.46
N ASP A 68 -7.05 -11.06 13.25
CA ASP A 68 -6.81 -10.42 14.54
C ASP A 68 -6.13 -11.36 15.54
N THR A 69 -6.45 -12.66 15.48
CA THR A 69 -5.77 -13.68 16.31
C THR A 69 -4.30 -13.86 15.90
N LEU A 70 -4.02 -13.93 14.58
CA LEU A 70 -2.65 -14.05 14.07
C LEU A 70 -1.82 -12.82 14.41
N VAL A 71 -2.36 -11.62 14.18
CA VAL A 71 -1.68 -10.36 14.48
C VAL A 71 -1.43 -10.22 15.98
N GLY A 72 -2.43 -10.51 16.81
CA GLY A 72 -2.27 -10.48 18.26
C GLY A 72 -1.26 -11.50 18.80
N TYR A 73 -1.11 -12.65 18.15
CA TYR A 73 -0.07 -13.63 18.51
C TYR A 73 1.32 -13.24 18.01
N PHE A 74 1.42 -12.70 16.78
CA PHE A 74 2.69 -12.38 16.13
C PHE A 74 3.28 -11.06 16.62
N MET A 75 2.44 -10.03 16.80
CA MET A 75 2.82 -8.68 17.21
C MET A 75 2.39 -8.33 18.65
N GLY A 76 2.01 -9.33 19.46
CA GLY A 76 1.57 -9.12 20.84
C GLY A 76 2.68 -8.64 21.78
N GLU A 77 3.93 -8.84 21.41
CA GLU A 77 5.12 -8.29 22.07
C GLU A 77 5.90 -7.47 21.05
N PRO A 78 6.36 -6.25 21.41
CA PRO A 78 7.17 -5.42 20.52
C PRO A 78 8.46 -6.11 20.09
N VAL A 79 8.92 -5.84 18.86
CA VAL A 79 10.20 -6.34 18.36
C VAL A 79 11.35 -5.77 19.18
N SER A 80 12.28 -6.62 19.57
CA SER A 80 13.47 -6.18 20.30
C SER A 80 14.69 -6.18 19.40
N TYR A 81 15.42 -5.07 19.40
CA TYR A 81 16.60 -4.87 18.57
C TYR A 81 17.88 -4.95 19.39
N ASN A 82 18.91 -5.56 18.85
CA ASN A 82 20.22 -5.61 19.48
C ASN A 82 21.32 -5.38 18.43
N ALA A 83 22.35 -4.62 18.80
CA ALA A 83 23.51 -4.36 17.96
C ALA A 83 24.78 -4.25 18.82
N GLU A 84 25.94 -4.50 18.21
CA GLU A 84 27.24 -4.31 18.85
C GLU A 84 27.52 -2.82 19.12
N ASP A 85 27.21 -1.96 18.13
CA ASP A 85 27.28 -0.50 18.31
C ASP A 85 26.04 0.00 19.05
N LYS A 86 26.26 0.33 20.33
CA LYS A 86 25.20 0.82 21.20
C LYS A 86 24.74 2.24 20.87
N ASN A 87 25.61 3.08 20.26
CA ASN A 87 25.22 4.43 19.87
C ASN A 87 24.28 4.37 18.67
N LEU A 88 24.64 3.60 17.66
CA LEU A 88 23.76 3.36 16.50
C LEU A 88 22.41 2.77 16.91
N LEU A 89 22.42 1.77 17.81
CA LEU A 89 21.20 1.19 18.33
C LEU A 89 20.31 2.22 19.05
N GLN A 90 20.93 3.13 19.80
CA GLN A 90 20.19 4.18 20.49
C GLN A 90 19.54 5.17 19.49
N GLU A 91 20.25 5.55 18.42
CA GLU A 91 19.71 6.41 17.37
C GLU A 91 18.54 5.74 16.62
N ILE A 92 18.69 4.45 16.26
CA ILE A 92 17.61 3.67 15.62
C ILE A 92 16.39 3.57 16.55
N ASN A 93 16.59 3.22 17.82
CA ASN A 93 15.49 3.12 18.78
C ASN A 93 14.78 4.47 19.00
N MET A 94 15.50 5.59 18.90
CA MET A 94 14.89 6.92 18.96
C MET A 94 13.97 7.15 17.73
N ILE A 95 14.43 6.78 16.53
CA ILE A 95 13.61 6.86 15.31
C ILE A 95 12.37 5.97 15.44
N PHE A 96 12.52 4.74 15.88
CA PHE A 96 11.43 3.78 16.06
C PHE A 96 10.40 4.28 17.09
N SER A 97 10.86 4.71 18.25
CA SER A 97 9.98 5.28 19.28
C SER A 97 9.25 6.53 18.81
N TYR A 98 9.90 7.36 17.98
CA TYR A 98 9.32 8.57 17.45
C TYR A 98 8.22 8.31 16.40
N ASN A 99 8.28 7.18 15.71
CA ASN A 99 7.32 6.74 14.69
C ASN A 99 6.28 5.75 15.22
N ASP A 100 6.31 5.41 16.50
CA ASP A 100 5.41 4.39 17.08
C ASP A 100 5.49 3.03 16.35
N GLU A 101 6.74 2.56 16.15
CA GLU A 101 7.10 1.39 15.34
C GLU A 101 6.29 0.14 15.71
N ALA A 102 6.00 -0.08 16.97
CA ALA A 102 5.26 -1.26 17.41
C ALA A 102 3.80 -1.27 16.88
N ASP A 103 3.16 -0.10 16.81
CA ASP A 103 1.81 0.05 16.25
C ASP A 103 1.83 -0.08 14.72
N GLU A 104 2.79 0.60 14.05
CA GLU A 104 2.95 0.48 12.60
C GLU A 104 3.23 -0.98 12.18
N ASN A 105 4.08 -1.72 12.89
CA ASN A 105 4.34 -3.14 12.64
C ASN A 105 3.08 -4.02 12.79
N ALA A 106 2.24 -3.74 13.80
CA ALA A 106 0.99 -4.48 13.98
C ALA A 106 0.00 -4.21 12.82
N GLU A 107 -0.10 -2.96 12.37
CA GLU A 107 -0.94 -2.60 11.23
C GLU A 107 -0.37 -3.16 9.90
N LEU A 108 0.95 -3.22 9.70
CA LEU A 108 1.59 -3.87 8.55
C LEU A 108 1.31 -5.39 8.54
N ALA A 109 1.45 -6.07 9.68
CA ALA A 109 1.13 -7.49 9.81
C ALA A 109 -0.35 -7.77 9.49
N LYS A 110 -1.23 -6.87 9.90
CA LYS A 110 -2.66 -6.95 9.61
C LYS A 110 -2.94 -6.79 8.11
N ASP A 111 -2.33 -5.79 7.45
CA ASP A 111 -2.46 -5.62 6.00
C ASP A 111 -1.91 -6.82 5.24
N ALA A 112 -0.74 -7.34 5.60
CA ALA A 112 -0.17 -8.53 5.00
C ALA A 112 -1.10 -9.75 5.18
N SER A 113 -1.78 -9.87 6.32
CA SER A 113 -2.77 -10.94 6.55
C SER A 113 -4.04 -10.77 5.71
N ILE A 114 -4.51 -9.52 5.50
CA ILE A 114 -5.76 -9.24 4.75
C ILE A 114 -5.52 -9.32 3.25
N PHE A 115 -4.48 -8.64 2.75
CA PHE A 115 -4.23 -8.40 1.32
C PHE A 115 -3.21 -9.36 0.72
N GLY A 116 -2.43 -10.06 1.55
CA GLY A 116 -1.28 -10.88 1.15
C GLY A 116 0.02 -10.08 1.05
N VAL A 117 -0.05 -8.76 1.13
CA VAL A 117 1.08 -7.84 1.04
C VAL A 117 0.80 -6.58 1.86
N ALA A 118 1.84 -5.98 2.45
CA ALA A 118 1.79 -4.69 3.09
C ALA A 118 2.91 -3.79 2.57
N PHE A 119 2.73 -2.48 2.66
CA PHE A 119 3.67 -1.49 2.17
C PHE A 119 3.92 -0.41 3.21
N GLU A 120 5.17 0.01 3.29
CA GLU A 120 5.60 1.09 4.16
C GLU A 120 6.53 2.03 3.41
N GLU A 121 6.26 3.33 3.47
CA GLU A 121 7.10 4.37 2.87
C GLU A 121 7.94 5.05 3.93
N LEU A 122 9.24 5.18 3.64
CA LEU A 122 10.17 5.99 4.41
C LEU A 122 10.25 7.38 3.78
N TYR A 123 10.16 8.41 4.60
CA TYR A 123 10.29 9.79 4.12
C TYR A 123 10.99 10.66 5.16
N PHE A 124 11.54 11.78 4.69
CA PHE A 124 12.14 12.78 5.55
C PHE A 124 11.12 13.89 5.79
N SER A 125 10.78 14.12 7.05
CA SER A 125 9.88 15.20 7.43
C SER A 125 10.63 16.53 7.49
N GLU A 126 10.17 17.50 6.68
CA GLU A 126 10.77 18.84 6.68
C GLU A 126 10.48 19.63 7.95
N ASP A 127 9.38 19.35 8.64
CA ASP A 127 8.94 20.07 9.82
C ASP A 127 9.83 19.79 11.03
N ASP A 128 10.11 18.53 11.32
CA ASP A 128 10.87 18.10 12.51
C ASP A 128 12.27 17.56 12.19
N LYS A 129 12.63 17.48 10.89
CA LYS A 129 13.93 17.00 10.41
C LYS A 129 14.25 15.57 10.82
N MET A 130 13.21 14.75 10.96
CA MET A 130 13.32 13.34 11.34
C MET A 130 12.96 12.41 10.17
N ILE A 131 13.56 11.22 10.19
CA ILE A 131 13.13 10.12 9.32
C ILE A 131 11.81 9.59 9.88
N ARG A 132 10.83 9.53 8.99
CA ARG A 132 9.52 8.98 9.25
C ARG A 132 9.30 7.75 8.38
N PHE A 133 8.46 6.86 8.87
CA PHE A 133 7.90 5.79 8.05
C PHE A 133 6.40 5.70 8.29
N LYS A 134 5.69 5.29 7.25
CA LYS A 134 4.24 5.26 7.28
C LYS A 134 3.71 4.12 6.44
N ARG A 135 2.82 3.33 7.02
CA ARG A 135 2.04 2.32 6.31
C ARG A 135 1.24 2.96 5.19
N LEU A 136 1.26 2.33 4.02
CA LEU A 136 0.48 2.71 2.85
C LEU A 136 -0.67 1.72 2.63
N ASP A 137 -1.82 2.20 2.16
CA ASP A 137 -2.96 1.32 1.82
C ASP A 137 -2.61 0.44 0.60
N PRO A 138 -2.59 -0.89 0.72
CA PRO A 138 -2.23 -1.78 -0.39
C PRO A 138 -3.09 -1.60 -1.65
N LYS A 139 -4.27 -1.04 -1.52
CA LYS A 139 -5.16 -0.75 -2.65
C LYS A 139 -4.68 0.40 -3.53
N GLU A 140 -3.77 1.21 -3.05
CA GLU A 140 -3.25 2.39 -3.72
C GLU A 140 -1.86 2.17 -4.33
N ILE A 141 -1.21 1.02 -4.09
CA ILE A 141 0.20 0.78 -4.37
C ILE A 141 0.40 -0.21 -5.49
N ILE A 142 1.31 0.12 -6.40
CA ILE A 142 1.70 -0.74 -7.52
C ILE A 142 3.23 -0.79 -7.57
N PRO A 143 3.86 -1.87 -7.09
CA PRO A 143 5.30 -2.05 -7.22
C PRO A 143 5.69 -2.43 -8.66
N ILE A 144 6.82 -1.92 -9.11
CA ILE A 144 7.37 -2.13 -10.45
C ILE A 144 8.80 -2.64 -10.34
N TYR A 145 9.03 -3.78 -10.95
CA TYR A 145 10.30 -4.50 -10.88
C TYR A 145 11.04 -4.44 -12.22
N ASP A 146 12.35 -4.67 -12.19
CA ASP A 146 13.11 -4.91 -13.41
C ASP A 146 12.82 -6.32 -13.97
N LYS A 147 13.33 -6.57 -15.20
CA LYS A 147 13.22 -7.88 -15.85
C LYS A 147 14.45 -8.76 -15.65
N THR A 148 15.29 -8.42 -14.69
CA THR A 148 16.44 -9.27 -14.35
C THR A 148 15.98 -10.47 -13.53
N ILE A 149 16.86 -11.45 -13.36
CA ILE A 149 16.55 -12.63 -12.53
C ILE A 149 16.45 -12.27 -11.04
N GLU A 150 16.96 -11.11 -10.65
CA GLU A 150 16.91 -10.61 -9.27
C GLU A 150 15.59 -9.89 -8.95
N GLU A 151 14.85 -9.48 -10.01
CA GLU A 151 13.56 -8.78 -9.88
C GLU A 151 13.63 -7.59 -8.93
N ASN A 152 14.63 -6.70 -9.16
CA ASN A 152 14.82 -5.54 -8.29
C ASN A 152 13.67 -4.56 -8.40
N LEU A 153 13.24 -4.00 -7.27
CA LEU A 153 12.27 -2.92 -7.23
C LEU A 153 12.86 -1.64 -7.83
N ILE A 154 12.33 -1.18 -8.95
CA ILE A 154 12.83 0.01 -9.68
C ILE A 154 11.96 1.24 -9.46
N ALA A 155 10.68 1.07 -9.15
CA ALA A 155 9.77 2.15 -8.79
C ALA A 155 8.53 1.62 -8.08
N VAL A 156 7.83 2.52 -7.41
CA VAL A 156 6.48 2.30 -6.90
C VAL A 156 5.57 3.39 -7.43
N ILE A 157 4.40 3.01 -7.93
CA ILE A 157 3.33 3.96 -8.23
C ILE A 157 2.31 3.90 -7.10
N ARG A 158 2.07 5.03 -6.46
CA ARG A 158 0.95 5.23 -5.55
C ARG A 158 -0.09 6.10 -6.22
N TYR A 159 -1.38 5.72 -6.14
CA TYR A 159 -2.47 6.56 -6.65
C TYR A 159 -3.63 6.57 -5.67
N TYR A 160 -4.19 7.75 -5.44
CA TYR A 160 -5.30 7.93 -4.51
C TYR A 160 -6.26 9.03 -4.97
N GLU A 161 -7.48 8.96 -4.47
CA GLU A 161 -8.53 9.91 -4.77
C GLU A 161 -8.27 11.25 -4.09
N ASP A 162 -8.37 12.33 -4.86
CA ASP A 162 -8.35 13.72 -4.39
C ASP A 162 -9.69 14.37 -4.72
N TYR A 163 -10.51 14.62 -3.69
CA TYR A 163 -11.83 15.22 -3.85
C TYR A 163 -11.83 16.69 -3.45
N ASP A 164 -12.01 17.57 -4.44
CA ASP A 164 -12.16 19.02 -4.22
C ASP A 164 -13.60 19.31 -3.79
N PHE A 165 -13.83 19.47 -2.49
CA PHE A 165 -15.14 19.80 -1.92
C PHE A 165 -15.70 21.15 -2.35
N VAL A 166 -14.84 22.09 -2.80
CA VAL A 166 -15.28 23.43 -3.24
C VAL A 166 -15.87 23.37 -4.64
N LYS A 167 -15.24 22.57 -5.51
CA LYS A 167 -15.64 22.43 -6.93
C LYS A 167 -16.53 21.22 -7.19
N ASP A 168 -16.80 20.42 -6.14
CA ASP A 168 -17.52 19.13 -6.25
C ASP A 168 -16.93 18.25 -7.36
N LYS A 169 -15.58 18.12 -7.35
CA LYS A 169 -14.85 17.46 -8.42
C LYS A 169 -13.89 16.41 -7.86
N LYS A 170 -13.99 15.21 -8.44
CA LYS A 170 -13.09 14.10 -8.19
C LYS A 170 -11.91 14.14 -9.16
N SER A 171 -10.71 13.92 -8.63
CA SER A 171 -9.47 13.71 -9.38
C SER A 171 -8.65 12.63 -8.68
N TYR A 172 -7.55 12.21 -9.30
CA TYR A 172 -6.58 11.32 -8.68
C TYR A 172 -5.21 12.00 -8.63
N ILE A 173 -4.50 11.77 -7.55
CA ILE A 173 -3.08 12.05 -7.45
C ILE A 173 -2.34 10.74 -7.75
N ILE A 174 -1.30 10.82 -8.56
CA ILE A 174 -0.40 9.72 -8.88
C ILE A 174 0.99 10.14 -8.48
N GLU A 175 1.62 9.37 -7.62
CA GLU A 175 2.99 9.53 -7.18
C GLU A 175 3.82 8.41 -7.78
N VAL A 176 4.89 8.76 -8.47
CA VAL A 176 5.90 7.82 -8.97
C VAL A 176 7.13 8.00 -8.10
N ILE A 177 7.46 6.97 -7.34
CA ILE A 177 8.55 6.94 -6.37
C ILE A 177 9.64 6.05 -6.96
N ASP A 178 10.76 6.60 -7.35
CA ASP A 178 11.91 5.82 -7.83
C ASP A 178 13.07 5.86 -6.82
N ASP A 179 14.28 5.50 -7.21
CA ASP A 179 15.47 5.48 -6.36
C ASP A 179 16.08 6.88 -6.12
N VAL A 180 15.58 7.93 -6.79
CA VAL A 180 16.13 9.29 -6.74
C VAL A 180 15.11 10.29 -6.27
N GLU A 181 13.88 10.24 -6.82
CA GLU A 181 12.89 11.31 -6.68
C GLU A 181 11.46 10.79 -6.59
N ILE A 182 10.57 11.66 -6.13
CA ILE A 182 9.13 11.47 -6.16
C ILE A 182 8.54 12.45 -7.15
N THR A 183 7.87 11.92 -8.17
CA THR A 183 7.16 12.73 -9.17
C THR A 183 5.66 12.62 -8.96
N ARG A 184 5.00 13.75 -8.76
CA ARG A 184 3.57 13.85 -8.45
C ARG A 184 2.79 14.42 -9.61
N TYR A 185 1.75 13.69 -10.03
CA TYR A 185 0.82 14.10 -11.07
C TYR A 185 -0.60 14.21 -10.53
N ARG A 186 -1.38 15.14 -11.10
CA ARG A 186 -2.84 15.12 -10.98
C ARG A 186 -3.45 14.63 -12.27
N THR A 187 -4.45 13.76 -12.18
CA THR A 187 -5.19 13.26 -13.33
C THR A 187 -6.70 13.31 -13.10
N THR A 188 -7.47 13.18 -14.16
CA THR A 188 -8.93 13.08 -14.09
C THR A 188 -9.38 11.73 -13.52
N ASP A 189 -10.67 11.62 -13.24
CA ASP A 189 -11.32 10.37 -12.82
C ASP A 189 -11.19 9.22 -13.82
N THR A 190 -10.90 9.53 -15.08
CA THR A 190 -10.68 8.57 -16.19
C THR A 190 -9.22 8.41 -16.56
N PHE A 191 -8.28 8.92 -15.77
CA PHE A 191 -6.83 8.89 -16.05
C PHE A 191 -6.45 9.44 -17.45
N SER A 192 -7.25 10.33 -18.01
CA SER A 192 -7.12 10.75 -19.41
C SER A 192 -6.10 11.86 -19.64
N SER A 193 -5.74 12.61 -18.61
CA SER A 193 -4.77 13.70 -18.69
C SER A 193 -3.93 13.78 -17.44
N PHE A 194 -2.62 13.93 -17.61
CA PHE A 194 -1.66 14.05 -16.51
C PHE A 194 -1.13 15.49 -16.46
N THR A 195 -1.24 16.10 -15.30
CA THR A 195 -0.66 17.42 -15.02
C THR A 195 0.40 17.23 -13.94
N LEU A 196 1.65 17.55 -14.26
CA LEU A 196 2.73 17.53 -13.28
C LEU A 196 2.44 18.58 -12.20
N LEU A 197 2.44 18.18 -10.94
CA LEU A 197 2.29 19.06 -9.79
C LEU A 197 3.65 19.44 -9.22
N GLU A 198 4.46 18.45 -8.92
CA GLU A 198 5.79 18.63 -8.32
C GLU A 198 6.69 17.45 -8.63
N ASN A 199 7.98 17.66 -8.45
CA ASN A 199 9.02 16.68 -8.51
C ASN A 199 10.10 17.09 -7.50
N TYR A 200 10.48 16.18 -6.59
CA TYR A 200 11.48 16.47 -5.56
C TYR A 200 12.29 15.23 -5.19
N PRO A 201 13.59 15.39 -4.91
CA PRO A 201 14.45 14.30 -4.48
C PRO A 201 14.17 13.89 -3.03
N HIS A 202 14.24 12.59 -2.75
CA HIS A 202 14.08 12.04 -1.38
C HIS A 202 15.39 11.64 -0.71
N TYR A 203 16.51 11.57 -1.43
CA TYR A 203 17.88 11.34 -0.95
C TYR A 203 18.18 9.96 -0.32
N PHE A 204 17.32 8.98 -0.44
CA PHE A 204 17.56 7.63 0.11
C PHE A 204 18.50 6.77 -0.76
N GLY A 205 18.63 7.07 -2.05
CA GLY A 205 19.46 6.31 -3.00
C GLY A 205 18.92 4.91 -3.33
N MET A 206 17.69 4.62 -2.96
CA MET A 206 16.90 3.44 -3.29
C MET A 206 15.43 3.83 -3.26
N VAL A 207 14.56 3.00 -3.81
CA VAL A 207 13.11 3.20 -3.68
C VAL A 207 12.74 3.11 -2.20
N PRO A 208 12.26 4.21 -1.57
CA PRO A 208 12.05 4.25 -0.12
C PRO A 208 10.71 3.61 0.30
N VAL A 209 10.36 2.48 -0.31
CA VAL A 209 9.14 1.72 0.00
C VAL A 209 9.54 0.28 0.31
N ALA A 210 9.27 -0.14 1.54
CA ALA A 210 9.42 -1.52 1.96
C ALA A 210 8.15 -2.32 1.61
N ILE A 211 8.34 -3.56 1.17
CA ILE A 211 7.28 -4.48 0.77
C ILE A 211 7.36 -5.72 1.66
N TYR A 212 6.25 -6.05 2.31
CA TYR A 212 6.14 -7.19 3.23
C TYR A 212 5.13 -8.18 2.65
N GLU A 213 5.62 -9.31 2.13
CA GLU A 213 4.78 -10.36 1.56
C GLU A 213 4.46 -11.43 2.62
N ASN A 214 3.22 -11.92 2.62
CA ASN A 214 2.77 -12.93 3.59
C ASN A 214 3.14 -14.36 3.18
N ASN A 215 3.44 -14.60 1.90
CA ASN A 215 3.89 -15.88 1.37
C ASN A 215 5.11 -15.67 0.49
N GLU A 216 6.16 -16.42 0.76
CA GLU A 216 7.20 -16.72 -0.23
C GLU A 216 6.78 -18.03 -0.94
N ASP A 217 6.42 -17.95 -2.20
CA ASP A 217 6.23 -19.11 -3.07
C ASP A 217 7.55 -19.52 -3.72
#